data_93b7cf9cdcd2f80c6dcfc1e7ebdae6f9
#
_entry.id   93b7cf9cdcd2f80c6dcfc1e7ebdae6f9
#
_cell.length_a   1.000
_cell.length_b   1.000
_cell.length_c   1.000
_cell.angle_alpha   90.00
_cell.angle_beta   90.00
_cell.angle_gamma   90.00
#
_symmetry.space_group_name_H-M   'P 1'
#
loop_
_entity.id
_entity.type
_entity.pdbx_description
1 polymer ?
#
loop_
_entity_poly.entity_id
_entity_poly.type
_entity_poly.pdbx_seq_one_letter_code
_entity_poly.pdbx_strand_id
1 'polypeptide(L)'
;MKKHLLLFLFAIVASVGTMFAEKVQIGDLYYNLNATEKTAEVTYELYYNGNNYKGLTTANIPASVTYEGTTYSVTSIGNSAFYGCSSLTSLTIPNSVTSIGVSAFSGCSGLTSVTIPNSVTSIGNSAFYGCYGLTSSVYNAHVFVYMPKSYSGAYTIPDGIASIAEYAFSGCSGLTSVTIPNSVTSIGSSAFENCSSLTSIDFPASLEYFDEGVINGCTGLVSIKIPSSVLSSGEYYGAECVNNGWNDCDESYMYRTTIAGNVRRNSDSGLPYIHEGYRNNLPNLKIVEAPVWFFDVPEDSWAFCPKSLEKVIVNRGELNDNVFGVISRSYKTLKSLNVEAVSNTTLADEAFKDNYNLTELILPANLTSVSYMAVAGCKNLKAITIPASVEVIEASAFEDCRSIQSITFGGAAGAPGRAAAPAASSQLKKIGNWAFYNAHELQHLDIPEGVEEIGDGAFYGCTYLEDMVLPSSIRSIGDNCFALCGKLAKIICNATTPPAIQAKTFYDVNRLIPVYVPDESVASYESDEYWQEFDIQGASDLEDAVNYTTDNPAAAVTKVMRDGQVLIMRGGKMYNLQGVEVR
;
A
#
# COMPACT_ATOMS: atom_id res chain seq x y z
N MET A 1 17.83 20.39 -8.22
CA MET A 1 18.22 21.64 -7.53
C MET A 1 17.72 22.96 -8.15
N LYS A 2 16.97 22.98 -9.26
CA LYS A 2 16.45 24.24 -9.87
C LYS A 2 14.93 24.45 -9.72
N LYS A 3 14.18 23.49 -9.20
CA LYS A 3 12.71 23.63 -8.96
C LYS A 3 12.34 24.07 -7.54
N HIS A 4 13.22 23.89 -6.57
CA HIS A 4 12.96 24.32 -5.16
C HIS A 4 13.32 25.78 -4.88
N LEU A 5 14.02 26.44 -5.81
CA LEU A 5 14.38 27.85 -5.64
C LEU A 5 13.24 28.82 -6.02
N LEU A 6 12.25 28.36 -6.81
CA LEU A 6 11.12 29.20 -7.20
C LEU A 6 10.02 29.27 -6.12
N LEU A 7 9.85 28.22 -5.29
CA LEU A 7 8.90 28.26 -4.16
C LEU A 7 9.38 29.13 -2.99
N PHE A 8 10.71 29.22 -2.78
CA PHE A 8 11.28 30.09 -1.74
C PHE A 8 11.22 31.58 -2.08
N LEU A 9 11.17 31.94 -3.37
CA LEU A 9 11.02 33.36 -3.76
C LEU A 9 9.57 33.87 -3.59
N PHE A 10 8.56 33.01 -3.65
CA PHE A 10 7.17 33.41 -3.38
C PHE A 10 6.89 33.58 -1.89
N ALA A 11 7.59 32.85 -1.00
CA ALA A 11 7.43 33.00 0.45
C ALA A 11 8.10 34.27 1.03
N ILE A 12 9.12 34.82 0.34
CA ILE A 12 9.84 36.02 0.79
C ILE A 12 9.12 37.30 0.35
N VAL A 13 8.32 37.26 -0.72
CA VAL A 13 7.54 38.43 -1.17
C VAL A 13 6.26 38.61 -0.33
N ALA A 14 5.79 37.56 0.36
CA ALA A 14 4.62 37.63 1.25
C ALA A 14 4.92 38.18 2.66
N SER A 15 6.20 38.45 2.99
CA SER A 15 6.62 39.01 4.29
C SER A 15 6.91 40.51 4.29
N VAL A 16 6.70 41.19 3.17
CA VAL A 16 6.68 42.67 3.16
C VAL A 16 5.28 43.08 3.66
N GLY A 17 5.24 43.45 4.92
CA GLY A 17 4.07 43.72 5.73
C GLY A 17 2.90 44.34 4.99
N THR A 18 1.79 43.64 4.99
CA THR A 18 0.47 44.27 4.87
C THR A 18 0.31 45.16 6.10
N MET A 19 0.69 46.43 6.00
CA MET A 19 0.25 47.44 6.96
C MET A 19 -1.29 47.57 6.77
N PHE A 20 -2.05 46.76 7.49
CA PHE A 20 -3.45 47.06 7.70
C PHE A 20 -3.50 48.41 8.43
N ALA A 21 -3.88 49.45 7.72
CA ALA A 21 -3.73 50.81 8.22
C ALA A 21 -4.67 51.11 9.39
N GLU A 22 -5.83 50.49 9.43
CA GLU A 22 -6.81 50.76 10.52
C GLU A 22 -7.91 49.69 10.52
N LYS A 23 -8.28 49.22 11.71
CA LYS A 23 -9.48 48.42 11.93
C LYS A 23 -10.66 49.35 12.15
N VAL A 24 -11.63 49.29 11.26
CA VAL A 24 -12.81 50.21 11.29
C VAL A 24 -14.11 49.42 11.32
N GLN A 25 -15.11 49.99 11.98
CA GLN A 25 -16.48 49.49 11.89
C GLN A 25 -17.22 50.24 10.79
N ILE A 26 -17.83 49.50 9.87
CA ILE A 26 -18.71 50.06 8.81
C ILE A 26 -20.00 49.25 8.83
N GLY A 27 -21.10 49.88 9.20
CA GLY A 27 -22.35 49.19 9.48
C GLY A 27 -22.22 48.25 10.69
N ASP A 28 -22.67 46.99 10.53
CA ASP A 28 -22.63 45.99 11.59
C ASP A 28 -21.31 45.19 11.62
N LEU A 29 -20.41 45.43 10.67
CA LEU A 29 -19.19 44.62 10.51
C LEU A 29 -17.91 45.44 10.70
N TYR A 30 -16.85 44.78 11.13
CA TYR A 30 -15.50 45.33 11.27
C TYR A 30 -14.63 44.93 10.07
N TYR A 31 -13.77 45.84 9.64
CA TYR A 31 -12.90 45.65 8.49
C TYR A 31 -11.45 46.06 8.81
N ASN A 32 -10.50 45.28 8.36
CA ASN A 32 -9.13 45.69 8.17
C ASN A 32 -8.97 46.28 6.76
N LEU A 33 -8.63 47.56 6.65
CA LEU A 33 -8.50 48.24 5.37
C LEU A 33 -7.05 48.24 4.91
N ASN A 34 -6.81 47.87 3.64
CA ASN A 34 -5.54 48.04 2.96
C ASN A 34 -5.63 49.24 2.02
N ALA A 35 -5.08 50.37 2.45
CA ALA A 35 -5.15 51.61 1.70
C ALA A 35 -4.37 51.58 0.37
N THR A 36 -3.31 50.77 0.28
CA THR A 36 -2.48 50.64 -0.91
C THR A 36 -3.19 49.87 -2.00
N GLU A 37 -3.75 48.69 -1.65
CA GLU A 37 -4.43 47.81 -2.61
C GLU A 37 -5.92 48.15 -2.77
N LYS A 38 -6.45 49.04 -1.92
CA LYS A 38 -7.89 49.36 -1.84
C LYS A 38 -8.75 48.11 -1.63
N THR A 39 -8.29 47.21 -0.75
CA THR A 39 -9.01 46.01 -0.34
C THR A 39 -9.41 46.08 1.12
N ALA A 40 -10.43 45.33 1.48
CA ALA A 40 -10.94 45.20 2.83
C ALA A 40 -11.07 43.73 3.20
N GLU A 41 -10.67 43.39 4.41
CA GLU A 41 -10.87 42.09 5.02
C GLU A 41 -11.91 42.20 6.13
N VAL A 42 -12.95 41.37 6.12
CA VAL A 42 -13.91 41.30 7.25
C VAL A 42 -13.18 40.70 8.46
N THR A 43 -13.31 41.38 9.61
CA THR A 43 -12.63 40.99 10.85
C THR A 43 -13.50 41.16 12.09
N TYR A 44 -12.94 41.10 13.28
CA TYR A 44 -13.57 41.31 14.60
C TYR A 44 -12.97 42.51 15.32
N GLU A 45 -13.64 43.07 16.32
CA GLU A 45 -13.15 44.25 17.08
C GLU A 45 -11.98 43.88 18.01
N LEU A 46 -12.18 42.93 18.92
CA LEU A 46 -11.19 42.52 19.92
C LEU A 46 -11.15 40.99 20.06
N TYR A 47 -9.93 40.44 20.07
CA TYR A 47 -9.72 39.00 20.17
C TYR A 47 -10.02 38.40 21.56
N TYR A 48 -9.89 39.19 22.66
CA TYR A 48 -9.87 38.67 24.04
C TYR A 48 -11.22 38.78 24.79
N ASN A 49 -12.20 39.51 24.32
CA ASN A 49 -13.46 39.75 25.05
C ASN A 49 -14.66 38.94 24.55
N GLY A 50 -14.42 37.89 23.81
CA GLY A 50 -15.51 37.13 23.21
C GLY A 50 -16.21 37.93 22.10
N ASN A 51 -16.64 37.22 21.15
CA ASN A 51 -17.33 37.55 19.94
C ASN A 51 -18.09 38.91 19.93
N ASN A 52 -17.58 39.87 19.18
CA ASN A 52 -18.20 41.19 19.04
C ASN A 52 -19.51 41.16 18.25
N TYR A 53 -19.75 40.10 17.51
CA TYR A 53 -20.99 39.80 16.81
C TYR A 53 -21.97 38.99 17.67
N LYS A 54 -21.80 39.01 19.01
CA LYS A 54 -22.70 38.35 19.95
C LYS A 54 -24.11 38.89 19.80
N GLY A 55 -25.03 38.06 19.30
CA GLY A 55 -26.41 38.48 19.00
C GLY A 55 -26.63 38.86 17.54
N LEU A 56 -25.61 38.94 16.70
CA LEU A 56 -25.78 39.11 15.26
C LEU A 56 -26.46 37.87 14.68
N THR A 57 -27.66 38.06 14.09
CA THR A 57 -28.43 36.96 13.50
C THR A 57 -28.23 36.83 11.99
N THR A 58 -27.84 37.93 11.34
CA THR A 58 -27.62 37.98 9.88
C THR A 58 -26.38 38.80 9.56
N ALA A 59 -25.51 38.27 8.75
CA ALA A 59 -24.33 38.96 8.23
C ALA A 59 -24.41 39.05 6.70
N ASN A 60 -24.61 40.27 6.21
CA ASN A 60 -24.57 40.58 4.78
C ASN A 60 -23.25 41.27 4.45
N ILE A 61 -22.29 40.51 3.95
CA ILE A 61 -20.99 41.05 3.55
C ILE A 61 -21.14 41.73 2.20
N PRO A 62 -20.88 43.06 2.08
CA PRO A 62 -20.96 43.75 0.81
C PRO A 62 -19.76 43.50 -0.07
N ALA A 63 -19.89 43.64 -1.39
CA ALA A 63 -18.76 43.49 -2.31
C ALA A 63 -17.70 44.59 -2.16
N SER A 64 -18.08 45.74 -1.63
CA SER A 64 -17.19 46.88 -1.32
C SER A 64 -17.72 47.69 -0.15
N VAL A 65 -16.82 48.39 0.53
CA VAL A 65 -17.11 49.35 1.59
C VAL A 65 -16.45 50.69 1.29
N THR A 66 -17.06 51.78 1.76
CA THR A 66 -16.50 53.14 1.62
C THR A 66 -16.15 53.67 3.00
N TYR A 67 -14.90 54.13 3.16
CA TYR A 67 -14.39 54.74 4.37
C TYR A 67 -13.62 56.02 4.00
N GLU A 68 -13.91 57.13 4.64
CA GLU A 68 -13.32 58.45 4.37
C GLU A 68 -13.23 58.81 2.89
N GLY A 69 -14.30 58.53 2.14
CA GLY A 69 -14.37 58.82 0.70
C GLY A 69 -13.63 57.84 -0.22
N THR A 70 -12.93 56.86 0.33
CA THR A 70 -12.23 55.82 -0.45
C THR A 70 -13.06 54.53 -0.44
N THR A 71 -13.23 53.93 -1.60
CA THR A 71 -13.91 52.62 -1.77
C THR A 71 -12.91 51.50 -1.76
N TYR A 72 -13.16 50.47 -0.93
CA TYR A 72 -12.36 49.25 -0.74
C TYR A 72 -13.16 48.05 -1.20
N SER A 73 -12.61 47.21 -2.03
CA SER A 73 -13.18 45.92 -2.40
C SER A 73 -13.06 44.93 -1.24
N VAL A 74 -14.14 44.25 -0.85
CA VAL A 74 -14.09 43.22 0.18
C VAL A 74 -13.62 41.93 -0.47
N THR A 75 -12.36 41.54 -0.21
CA THR A 75 -11.68 40.42 -0.89
C THR A 75 -11.46 39.21 0.00
N SER A 76 -11.57 39.36 1.32
CA SER A 76 -11.33 38.25 2.26
C SER A 76 -12.22 38.37 3.52
N ILE A 77 -12.41 37.20 4.13
CA ILE A 77 -12.93 37.05 5.49
C ILE A 77 -11.78 36.59 6.34
N GLY A 78 -11.37 37.39 7.32
CA GLY A 78 -10.18 37.16 8.12
C GLY A 78 -10.29 36.01 9.12
N ASN A 79 -9.14 35.67 9.73
CA ASN A 79 -9.09 34.63 10.75
C ASN A 79 -10.03 34.96 11.92
N SER A 80 -10.82 33.96 12.34
CA SER A 80 -11.76 34.05 13.46
C SER A 80 -12.79 35.20 13.35
N ALA A 81 -13.05 35.73 12.15
CA ALA A 81 -13.93 36.92 11.96
C ALA A 81 -15.29 36.75 12.63
N PHE A 82 -15.91 35.58 12.53
CA PHE A 82 -17.21 35.27 13.17
C PHE A 82 -17.10 34.12 14.19
N TYR A 83 -15.91 33.91 14.78
CA TYR A 83 -15.70 32.82 15.73
C TYR A 83 -16.72 32.82 16.86
N GLY A 84 -17.42 31.71 17.09
CA GLY A 84 -18.39 31.52 18.16
C GLY A 84 -19.71 32.33 17.99
N CYS A 85 -20.00 32.86 16.79
CA CYS A 85 -21.25 33.59 16.52
C CYS A 85 -22.44 32.61 16.47
N SER A 86 -22.80 32.04 17.62
CA SER A 86 -23.85 31.00 17.72
C SER A 86 -25.26 31.49 17.37
N SER A 87 -25.50 32.80 17.41
CA SER A 87 -26.78 33.42 17.01
C SER A 87 -26.89 33.66 15.51
N LEU A 88 -25.78 33.58 14.77
CA LEU A 88 -25.77 33.83 13.32
C LEU A 88 -26.53 32.72 12.59
N THR A 89 -27.64 33.06 11.94
CA THR A 89 -28.51 32.12 11.23
C THR A 89 -28.38 32.23 9.70
N SER A 90 -27.97 33.41 9.21
CA SER A 90 -27.86 33.71 7.78
C SER A 90 -26.59 34.47 7.47
N LEU A 91 -25.90 34.06 6.39
CA LEU A 91 -24.65 34.64 5.91
C LEU A 91 -24.70 34.80 4.40
N THR A 92 -24.37 35.99 3.90
CA THR A 92 -24.16 36.25 2.47
C THR A 92 -22.71 36.62 2.22
N ILE A 93 -22.02 35.86 1.34
CA ILE A 93 -20.64 36.10 0.92
C ILE A 93 -20.66 36.58 -0.54
N PRO A 94 -20.10 37.75 -0.87
CA PRO A 94 -20.12 38.27 -2.24
C PRO A 94 -19.05 37.62 -3.11
N ASN A 95 -19.22 37.68 -4.44
CA ASN A 95 -18.27 37.15 -5.42
C ASN A 95 -16.90 37.88 -5.45
N SER A 96 -16.76 38.98 -4.70
CA SER A 96 -15.46 39.65 -4.54
C SER A 96 -14.52 38.94 -3.55
N VAL A 97 -15.07 38.08 -2.67
CA VAL A 97 -14.30 37.34 -1.68
C VAL A 97 -13.59 36.17 -2.36
N THR A 98 -12.28 36.07 -2.16
CA THR A 98 -11.41 35.03 -2.72
C THR A 98 -10.86 34.07 -1.66
N SER A 99 -10.87 34.48 -0.37
CA SER A 99 -10.36 33.65 0.73
C SER A 99 -11.20 33.80 2.00
N ILE A 100 -11.26 32.70 2.77
CA ILE A 100 -11.87 32.60 4.10
C ILE A 100 -10.77 32.12 5.05
N GLY A 101 -10.54 32.87 6.13
CA GLY A 101 -9.47 32.63 7.09
C GLY A 101 -9.70 31.44 8.04
N VAL A 102 -8.67 31.15 8.82
CA VAL A 102 -8.68 30.09 9.86
C VAL A 102 -9.77 30.38 10.88
N SER A 103 -10.57 29.36 11.21
CA SER A 103 -11.66 29.44 12.20
C SER A 103 -12.68 30.57 11.94
N ALA A 104 -12.78 31.07 10.71
CA ALA A 104 -13.59 32.29 10.41
C ALA A 104 -15.03 32.16 10.88
N PHE A 105 -15.69 31.01 10.78
CA PHE A 105 -17.05 30.71 11.23
C PHE A 105 -17.09 29.58 12.27
N SER A 106 -15.95 29.23 12.86
CA SER A 106 -15.91 28.14 13.84
C SER A 106 -16.89 28.45 15.01
N GLY A 107 -17.75 27.47 15.35
CA GLY A 107 -18.74 27.61 16.40
C GLY A 107 -19.98 28.44 16.02
N CYS A 108 -20.21 28.78 14.76
CA CYS A 108 -21.46 29.39 14.29
C CYS A 108 -22.61 28.36 14.27
N SER A 109 -22.96 27.84 15.44
CA SER A 109 -23.88 26.70 15.57
C SER A 109 -25.33 26.99 15.16
N GLY A 110 -25.71 28.29 15.07
CA GLY A 110 -27.01 28.72 14.58
C GLY A 110 -27.13 28.81 13.06
N LEU A 111 -26.01 28.77 12.33
CA LEU A 111 -26.00 28.93 10.86
C LEU A 111 -26.71 27.75 10.19
N THR A 112 -27.82 28.01 9.49
CA THR A 112 -28.68 27.00 8.90
C THR A 112 -28.33 26.70 7.43
N SER A 113 -27.79 27.69 6.73
CA SER A 113 -27.32 27.54 5.35
C SER A 113 -26.25 28.58 5.03
N VAL A 114 -25.35 28.26 4.12
CA VAL A 114 -24.39 29.19 3.54
C VAL A 114 -24.08 28.77 2.11
N THR A 115 -23.93 29.77 1.24
CA THR A 115 -23.40 29.54 -0.12
C THR A 115 -22.01 30.16 -0.21
N ILE A 116 -21.04 29.36 -0.60
CA ILE A 116 -19.67 29.81 -0.83
C ILE A 116 -19.50 30.08 -2.33
N PRO A 117 -19.18 31.34 -2.72
CA PRO A 117 -19.00 31.66 -4.13
C PRO A 117 -17.81 30.92 -4.75
N ASN A 118 -17.85 30.67 -6.07
CA ASN A 118 -16.74 30.05 -6.79
C ASN A 118 -15.48 30.93 -6.87
N SER A 119 -15.55 32.19 -6.52
CA SER A 119 -14.40 33.07 -6.34
C SER A 119 -13.53 32.69 -5.15
N VAL A 120 -14.09 31.98 -4.15
CA VAL A 120 -13.36 31.52 -2.98
C VAL A 120 -12.54 30.28 -3.37
N THR A 121 -11.23 30.46 -3.44
CA THR A 121 -10.25 29.40 -3.78
C THR A 121 -9.46 28.90 -2.58
N SER A 122 -9.50 29.62 -1.45
CA SER A 122 -8.79 29.25 -0.22
C SER A 122 -9.73 29.35 1.00
N ILE A 123 -9.74 28.28 1.80
CA ILE A 123 -10.49 28.18 3.06
C ILE A 123 -9.54 27.69 4.13
N GLY A 124 -9.39 28.49 5.19
CA GLY A 124 -8.49 28.20 6.29
C GLY A 124 -8.99 27.05 7.18
N ASN A 125 -8.06 26.50 7.97
CA ASN A 125 -8.33 25.40 8.88
C ASN A 125 -9.48 25.71 9.83
N SER A 126 -10.32 24.69 10.11
CA SER A 126 -11.45 24.78 11.03
C SER A 126 -12.47 25.89 10.71
N ALA A 127 -12.47 26.43 9.47
CA ALA A 127 -13.30 27.59 9.12
C ALA A 127 -14.78 27.39 9.43
N PHE A 128 -15.34 26.19 9.27
CA PHE A 128 -16.75 25.84 9.56
C PHE A 128 -16.88 24.79 10.67
N TYR A 129 -15.82 24.56 11.46
CA TYR A 129 -15.91 23.64 12.59
C TYR A 129 -17.01 24.09 13.58
N GLY A 130 -17.85 23.16 14.02
CA GLY A 130 -18.90 23.48 14.98
C GLY A 130 -20.13 24.21 14.42
N CYS A 131 -20.28 24.35 13.08
CA CYS A 131 -21.47 24.87 12.43
C CYS A 131 -22.61 23.85 12.40
N TYR A 132 -23.03 23.35 13.56
CA TYR A 132 -23.98 22.23 13.69
C TYR A 132 -25.42 22.54 13.20
N GLY A 133 -25.76 23.80 12.99
CA GLY A 133 -27.05 24.21 12.42
C GLY A 133 -27.18 23.96 10.92
N LEU A 134 -26.08 23.79 10.20
CA LEU A 134 -26.11 23.52 8.76
C LEU A 134 -26.80 22.19 8.46
N THR A 135 -27.84 22.25 7.60
CA THR A 135 -28.72 21.12 7.26
C THR A 135 -28.41 20.48 5.92
N SER A 136 -27.53 21.10 5.12
CA SER A 136 -27.09 20.62 3.81
C SER A 136 -25.57 20.68 3.70
N SER A 137 -24.99 19.87 2.79
CA SER A 137 -23.58 19.96 2.47
C SER A 137 -23.20 21.33 1.92
N VAL A 138 -22.00 21.80 2.28
CA VAL A 138 -21.46 23.09 1.84
C VAL A 138 -20.20 22.83 1.01
N TYR A 139 -20.21 23.29 -0.23
CA TYR A 139 -19.07 23.22 -1.14
C TYR A 139 -19.21 24.29 -2.25
N ASN A 140 -18.14 24.51 -2.98
CA ASN A 140 -18.13 25.28 -4.22
C ASN A 140 -17.44 24.49 -5.34
N ALA A 141 -17.06 25.13 -6.44
CA ALA A 141 -16.39 24.44 -7.56
C ALA A 141 -14.98 23.91 -7.21
N HIS A 142 -14.39 24.31 -6.08
CA HIS A 142 -12.98 24.02 -5.73
C HIS A 142 -12.83 23.22 -4.45
N VAL A 143 -13.67 23.48 -3.45
CA VAL A 143 -13.50 22.96 -2.09
C VAL A 143 -14.80 22.38 -1.55
N PHE A 144 -14.73 21.15 -1.01
CA PHE A 144 -15.78 20.58 -0.17
C PHE A 144 -15.53 20.97 1.28
N VAL A 145 -16.47 21.64 1.91
CA VAL A 145 -16.24 22.36 3.17
C VAL A 145 -16.90 21.70 4.37
N TYR A 146 -18.12 21.20 4.21
CA TYR A 146 -18.90 20.71 5.34
C TYR A 146 -19.98 19.71 4.92
N MET A 147 -20.15 18.65 5.71
CA MET A 147 -21.25 17.70 5.67
C MET A 147 -22.01 17.72 7.00
N PRO A 148 -23.36 17.80 6.99
CA PRO A 148 -24.15 17.72 8.23
C PRO A 148 -23.90 16.41 8.96
N LYS A 149 -23.70 16.47 10.29
CA LYS A 149 -23.49 15.28 11.12
C LYS A 149 -24.67 14.29 11.12
N SER A 150 -25.87 14.78 10.80
CA SER A 150 -27.09 13.97 10.65
C SER A 150 -27.16 13.20 9.34
N TYR A 151 -26.20 13.42 8.41
CA TYR A 151 -26.17 12.71 7.14
C TYR A 151 -26.00 11.21 7.34
N SER A 152 -26.76 10.40 6.59
CA SER A 152 -26.72 8.96 6.63
C SER A 152 -26.77 8.37 5.22
N GLY A 153 -25.99 7.31 5.00
CA GLY A 153 -25.93 6.61 3.72
C GLY A 153 -24.64 6.87 2.94
N ALA A 154 -24.68 6.56 1.65
CA ALA A 154 -23.56 6.77 0.73
C ALA A 154 -23.54 8.21 0.20
N TYR A 155 -22.34 8.78 0.03
CA TYR A 155 -22.17 10.12 -0.55
C TYR A 155 -21.15 10.11 -1.67
N THR A 156 -21.47 10.82 -2.75
CA THR A 156 -20.52 11.08 -3.85
C THR A 156 -20.15 12.56 -3.84
N ILE A 157 -18.87 12.85 -3.63
CA ILE A 157 -18.33 14.21 -3.72
C ILE A 157 -18.40 14.64 -5.18
N PRO A 158 -18.92 15.85 -5.50
CA PRO A 158 -19.04 16.31 -6.88
C PRO A 158 -17.69 16.37 -7.61
N ASP A 159 -17.72 16.03 -8.90
CA ASP A 159 -16.55 16.16 -9.77
C ASP A 159 -16.09 17.63 -9.88
N GLY A 160 -14.77 17.82 -10.05
CA GLY A 160 -14.15 19.15 -10.15
C GLY A 160 -13.69 19.72 -8.81
N ILE A 161 -14.15 19.19 -7.67
CA ILE A 161 -13.63 19.57 -6.36
C ILE A 161 -12.17 19.13 -6.26
N ALA A 162 -11.28 20.10 -5.93
CA ALA A 162 -9.84 19.87 -5.82
C ALA A 162 -9.40 19.56 -4.37
N SER A 163 -10.16 20.02 -3.37
CA SER A 163 -9.79 19.81 -1.96
C SER A 163 -11.00 19.51 -1.07
N ILE A 164 -10.75 18.72 -0.02
CA ILE A 164 -11.68 18.47 1.09
C ILE A 164 -11.13 19.20 2.32
N ALA A 165 -11.92 20.11 2.89
CA ALA A 165 -11.49 20.93 4.01
C ALA A 165 -11.31 20.12 5.30
N GLU A 166 -10.56 20.69 6.24
CA GLU A 166 -10.42 20.17 7.61
C GLU A 166 -11.79 19.99 8.28
N TYR A 167 -12.00 18.85 8.94
CA TYR A 167 -13.26 18.44 9.59
C TYR A 167 -14.49 18.34 8.67
N ALA A 168 -14.35 18.33 7.35
CA ALA A 168 -15.48 18.43 6.42
C ALA A 168 -16.59 17.37 6.64
N PHE A 169 -16.22 16.13 6.99
CA PHE A 169 -17.14 15.04 7.33
C PHE A 169 -17.02 14.61 8.79
N SER A 170 -16.27 15.36 9.63
CA SER A 170 -16.05 14.96 11.03
C SER A 170 -17.35 14.74 11.78
N GLY A 171 -17.48 13.56 12.42
CA GLY A 171 -18.65 13.15 13.20
C GLY A 171 -19.87 12.73 12.37
N CYS A 172 -19.73 12.53 11.04
CA CYS A 172 -20.78 11.95 10.19
C CYS A 172 -20.93 10.46 10.47
N SER A 173 -21.39 10.10 11.67
CA SER A 173 -21.48 8.70 12.14
C SER A 173 -22.41 7.82 11.31
N GLY A 174 -23.34 8.40 10.54
CA GLY A 174 -24.24 7.69 9.64
C GLY A 174 -23.69 7.51 8.20
N LEU A 175 -22.55 8.11 7.86
CA LEU A 175 -21.93 7.94 6.53
C LEU A 175 -21.44 6.51 6.35
N THR A 176 -21.96 5.78 5.37
CA THR A 176 -21.63 4.35 5.16
C THR A 176 -20.57 4.14 4.09
N SER A 177 -20.53 5.01 3.08
CA SER A 177 -19.50 5.03 2.05
C SER A 177 -19.32 6.43 1.48
N VAL A 178 -18.14 6.73 0.97
CA VAL A 178 -17.83 7.98 0.27
C VAL A 178 -17.10 7.69 -1.02
N THR A 179 -17.54 8.32 -2.12
CA THR A 179 -16.82 8.32 -3.40
C THR A 179 -16.07 9.65 -3.52
N ILE A 180 -14.75 9.59 -3.59
CA ILE A 180 -13.85 10.74 -3.74
C ILE A 180 -13.38 10.79 -5.20
N PRO A 181 -13.69 11.86 -5.95
CA PRO A 181 -13.32 11.94 -7.37
C PRO A 181 -11.82 12.17 -7.56
N ASN A 182 -11.31 11.79 -8.75
CA ASN A 182 -9.90 11.99 -9.10
C ASN A 182 -9.49 13.48 -9.27
N SER A 183 -10.40 14.42 -9.16
CA SER A 183 -10.07 15.84 -9.09
C SER A 183 -9.50 16.27 -7.72
N VAL A 184 -9.73 15.47 -6.66
CA VAL A 184 -9.26 15.78 -5.30
C VAL A 184 -7.77 15.48 -5.20
N THR A 185 -6.99 16.51 -4.86
CA THR A 185 -5.53 16.44 -4.67
C THR A 185 -5.10 16.65 -3.22
N SER A 186 -5.98 17.15 -2.36
CA SER A 186 -5.71 17.34 -0.93
C SER A 186 -6.92 17.06 -0.05
N ILE A 187 -6.65 16.52 1.14
CA ILE A 187 -7.65 16.20 2.18
C ILE A 187 -7.09 16.73 3.50
N GLY A 188 -7.82 17.66 4.11
CA GLY A 188 -7.42 18.32 5.35
C GLY A 188 -7.55 17.44 6.59
N SER A 189 -6.91 17.89 7.69
CA SER A 189 -6.86 17.17 8.97
C SER A 189 -8.26 16.79 9.46
N SER A 190 -8.38 15.59 10.03
CA SER A 190 -9.64 15.07 10.61
C SER A 190 -10.84 15.12 9.67
N ALA A 191 -10.64 15.13 8.34
CA ALA A 191 -11.73 15.32 7.38
C ALA A 191 -12.84 14.28 7.52
N PHE A 192 -12.52 13.02 7.83
CA PHE A 192 -13.48 11.94 8.06
C PHE A 192 -13.45 11.43 9.51
N GLU A 193 -12.95 12.23 10.44
CA GLU A 193 -12.87 11.84 11.86
C GLU A 193 -14.23 11.40 12.40
N ASN A 194 -14.26 10.29 13.16
CA ASN A 194 -15.47 9.73 13.79
C ASN A 194 -16.62 9.37 12.81
N CYS A 195 -16.31 9.07 11.53
CA CYS A 195 -17.27 8.46 10.61
C CYS A 195 -17.43 6.96 10.93
N SER A 196 -18.06 6.64 12.05
CA SER A 196 -18.05 5.29 12.64
C SER A 196 -18.80 4.22 11.84
N SER A 197 -19.70 4.60 10.93
CA SER A 197 -20.39 3.66 10.02
C SER A 197 -19.68 3.48 8.67
N LEU A 198 -18.63 4.23 8.40
CA LEU A 198 -17.87 4.12 7.14
C LEU A 198 -17.18 2.75 7.08
N THR A 199 -17.54 1.93 6.08
CA THR A 199 -17.03 0.56 5.96
C THR A 199 -15.82 0.43 5.05
N SER A 200 -15.69 1.34 4.09
CA SER A 200 -14.54 1.40 3.18
C SER A 200 -14.23 2.82 2.78
N ILE A 201 -12.97 3.10 2.49
CA ILE A 201 -12.53 4.35 1.90
C ILE A 201 -11.42 4.08 0.90
N ASP A 202 -11.63 4.56 -0.34
CA ASP A 202 -10.67 4.50 -1.42
C ASP A 202 -10.25 5.94 -1.76
N PHE A 203 -8.98 6.25 -1.53
CA PHE A 203 -8.45 7.55 -1.86
C PHE A 203 -8.00 7.60 -3.32
N PRO A 204 -8.23 8.72 -4.03
CA PRO A 204 -7.95 8.83 -5.45
C PRO A 204 -6.45 8.88 -5.74
N ALA A 205 -6.04 8.41 -6.92
CA ALA A 205 -4.64 8.40 -7.35
C ALA A 205 -4.04 9.81 -7.57
N SER A 206 -4.87 10.83 -7.63
CA SER A 206 -4.49 12.24 -7.67
C SER A 206 -3.99 12.79 -6.33
N LEU A 207 -4.25 12.08 -5.22
CA LEU A 207 -3.87 12.53 -3.89
C LEU A 207 -2.36 12.38 -3.70
N GLU A 208 -1.71 13.46 -3.22
CA GLU A 208 -0.26 13.52 -3.05
C GLU A 208 0.15 13.40 -1.58
N TYR A 209 -0.68 13.84 -0.65
CA TYR A 209 -0.41 13.74 0.78
C TYR A 209 -1.69 13.71 1.62
N PHE A 210 -1.56 13.23 2.86
CA PHE A 210 -2.58 13.26 3.89
C PHE A 210 -2.21 14.22 5.01
N ASP A 211 -3.20 14.92 5.51
CA ASP A 211 -3.10 15.60 6.78
C ASP A 211 -3.39 14.65 7.96
N GLU A 212 -3.24 15.18 9.16
CA GLU A 212 -3.37 14.45 10.42
C GLU A 212 -4.79 13.92 10.65
N GLY A 213 -4.90 12.70 11.16
CA GLY A 213 -6.14 12.16 11.72
C GLY A 213 -7.30 11.99 10.75
N VAL A 214 -7.07 11.97 9.43
CA VAL A 214 -8.10 11.97 8.38
C VAL A 214 -9.21 10.94 8.64
N ILE A 215 -8.88 9.75 9.09
CA ILE A 215 -9.82 8.64 9.40
C ILE A 215 -9.83 8.25 10.88
N ASN A 216 -9.40 9.15 11.77
CA ASN A 216 -9.42 8.90 13.20
C ASN A 216 -10.85 8.56 13.68
N GLY A 217 -10.99 7.50 14.48
CA GLY A 217 -12.31 7.09 15.00
C GLY A 217 -13.28 6.47 13.98
N CYS A 218 -12.84 6.17 12.75
CA CYS A 218 -13.63 5.41 11.76
C CYS A 218 -13.70 3.92 12.12
N THR A 219 -14.31 3.59 13.25
CA THR A 219 -14.31 2.24 13.83
C THR A 219 -15.02 1.18 12.98
N GLY A 220 -15.85 1.59 12.03
CA GLY A 220 -16.54 0.70 11.08
C GLY A 220 -15.70 0.24 9.90
N LEU A 221 -14.51 0.84 9.67
CA LEU A 221 -13.70 0.53 8.49
C LEU A 221 -13.25 -0.94 8.46
N VAL A 222 -13.58 -1.60 7.36
CA VAL A 222 -13.16 -2.97 7.02
C VAL A 222 -12.07 -2.95 5.95
N SER A 223 -12.12 -1.98 5.02
CA SER A 223 -11.10 -1.82 3.99
C SER A 223 -10.66 -0.38 3.81
N ILE A 224 -9.37 -0.21 3.48
CA ILE A 224 -8.76 1.07 3.12
C ILE A 224 -7.83 0.90 1.94
N LYS A 225 -7.92 1.84 1.00
CA LYS A 225 -6.99 1.94 -0.11
C LYS A 225 -6.34 3.33 -0.14
N ILE A 226 -5.03 3.35 0.01
CA ILE A 226 -4.18 4.54 -0.10
C ILE A 226 -3.32 4.39 -1.36
N PRO A 227 -3.42 5.31 -2.32
CA PRO A 227 -2.68 5.19 -3.57
C PRO A 227 -1.17 5.35 -3.35
N SER A 228 -0.39 4.74 -4.25
CA SER A 228 1.07 4.84 -4.23
C SER A 228 1.62 6.25 -4.53
N SER A 229 0.78 7.17 -5.01
CA SER A 229 1.12 8.59 -5.19
C SER A 229 1.39 9.30 -3.87
N VAL A 230 0.77 8.87 -2.78
CA VAL A 230 0.95 9.48 -1.46
C VAL A 230 2.31 9.08 -0.88
N LEU A 231 3.19 10.08 -0.73
CA LEU A 231 4.60 9.88 -0.35
C LEU A 231 4.81 9.72 1.15
N SER A 232 3.99 10.39 1.97
CA SER A 232 4.04 10.32 3.43
C SER A 232 2.71 10.79 4.02
N SER A 233 2.35 10.33 5.21
CA SER A 233 1.45 11.08 6.08
C SER A 233 2.27 12.25 6.60
N GLY A 234 1.86 13.50 6.35
CA GLY A 234 2.64 14.69 6.68
C GLY A 234 3.46 14.55 7.97
N GLU A 235 4.77 14.41 7.83
CA GLU A 235 5.68 14.54 8.96
C GLU A 235 5.75 16.03 9.27
N TYR A 236 4.89 16.48 10.15
CA TYR A 236 5.02 17.83 10.68
C TYR A 236 6.12 17.79 11.75
N TYR A 237 7.35 18.14 11.34
CA TYR A 237 8.37 18.62 12.27
C TYR A 237 8.05 20.08 12.58
N GLY A 238 6.93 20.32 13.24
CA GLY A 238 6.51 21.64 13.67
C GLY A 238 6.80 21.82 15.13
N ALA A 239 7.96 22.32 15.47
CA ALA A 239 8.11 23.12 16.66
C ALA A 239 7.39 24.45 16.45
N GLU A 240 6.07 24.46 16.31
CA GLU A 240 5.30 25.66 16.64
C GLU A 240 5.18 25.74 18.15
N CYS A 241 6.26 26.22 18.77
CA CYS A 241 6.14 26.93 20.02
C CYS A 241 5.28 28.17 19.75
N VAL A 242 3.96 28.02 19.78
CA VAL A 242 3.09 29.17 19.88
C VAL A 242 3.45 29.85 21.19
N ASN A 243 3.99 31.05 21.09
CA ASN A 243 4.49 31.91 22.18
C ASN A 243 3.35 32.22 23.18
N ASN A 244 3.01 31.26 24.02
CA ASN A 244 2.09 31.43 25.14
C ASN A 244 2.82 31.68 26.45
N GLY A 245 3.94 32.41 26.42
CA GLY A 245 4.57 33.01 27.62
C GLY A 245 5.17 32.01 28.61
N TRP A 246 5.37 30.74 28.27
CA TRP A 246 6.08 29.76 29.08
C TRP A 246 7.41 29.42 28.37
N ASN A 247 8.50 29.77 29.05
CA ASN A 247 9.90 29.67 28.54
C ASN A 247 10.48 28.24 28.54
N ASP A 248 9.67 27.20 28.42
CA ASP A 248 10.17 25.82 28.37
C ASP A 248 9.64 25.13 27.11
N CYS A 249 10.23 25.49 25.96
CA CYS A 249 10.20 24.64 24.79
C CYS A 249 11.31 23.61 24.90
N ASP A 250 11.05 22.50 25.56
CA ASP A 250 11.92 21.35 25.53
C ASP A 250 11.87 20.72 24.13
N GLU A 251 13.00 20.70 23.41
CA GLU A 251 13.16 20.13 22.05
C GLU A 251 12.85 18.63 21.97
N SER A 252 12.37 18.04 23.06
CA SER A 252 12.20 16.58 23.23
C SER A 252 10.87 16.00 22.73
N TYR A 253 9.92 16.82 22.26
CA TYR A 253 8.63 16.35 21.75
C TYR A 253 8.63 16.30 20.23
N MET A 254 9.01 15.17 19.64
CA MET A 254 8.76 14.90 18.23
C MET A 254 7.42 14.18 18.08
N TYR A 255 6.51 14.77 17.31
CA TYR A 255 5.22 14.15 16.98
C TYR A 255 5.33 13.50 15.60
N ARG A 256 4.99 12.23 15.49
CA ARG A 256 4.69 11.59 14.23
C ARG A 256 3.18 11.53 14.10
N THR A 257 2.62 12.32 13.19
CA THR A 257 1.20 12.29 12.87
C THR A 257 0.93 11.19 11.86
N THR A 258 -0.08 10.38 12.10
CA THR A 258 -0.51 9.33 11.17
C THR A 258 -1.93 9.62 10.70
N ILE A 259 -2.32 9.04 9.56
CA ILE A 259 -3.69 9.13 9.03
C ILE A 259 -4.76 8.73 10.06
N ALA A 260 -4.40 7.90 11.04
CA ALA A 260 -5.32 7.37 12.05
C ALA A 260 -5.08 7.91 13.46
N GLY A 261 -4.20 8.90 13.64
CA GLY A 261 -3.98 9.54 14.94
C GLY A 261 -2.51 9.91 15.20
N ASN A 262 -2.27 10.59 16.32
CA ASN A 262 -0.95 11.08 16.73
C ASN A 262 -0.21 10.07 17.59
N VAL A 263 1.07 9.86 17.29
CA VAL A 263 2.02 9.14 18.13
C VAL A 263 2.97 10.16 18.75
N ARG A 264 2.96 10.31 20.08
CA ARG A 264 3.92 11.16 20.82
C ARG A 264 5.08 10.31 21.33
N ARG A 265 6.31 10.83 21.27
CA ARG A 265 7.46 10.28 22.01
C ARG A 265 7.54 10.92 23.39
N ASN A 266 7.73 10.11 24.43
CA ASN A 266 8.04 10.62 25.76
C ASN A 266 9.52 11.00 25.83
N SER A 267 9.83 12.23 26.24
CA SER A 267 11.18 12.77 26.34
C SER A 267 12.09 11.96 27.27
N ASP A 268 11.55 11.37 28.33
CA ASP A 268 12.36 10.76 29.39
C ASP A 268 12.74 9.30 29.10
N SER A 269 12.00 8.60 28.24
CA SER A 269 12.24 7.18 27.92
C SER A 269 12.68 6.94 26.48
N GLY A 270 12.59 7.95 25.60
CA GLY A 270 12.80 7.80 24.16
C GLY A 270 11.76 6.90 23.46
N LEU A 271 10.80 6.38 24.21
CA LEU A 271 9.76 5.47 23.71
C LEU A 271 8.56 6.26 23.19
N PRO A 272 7.95 5.84 22.08
CA PRO A 272 6.72 6.46 21.58
C PRO A 272 5.58 6.24 22.56
N TYR A 273 4.93 7.32 22.97
CA TYR A 273 3.75 7.28 23.84
C TYR A 273 2.48 7.46 23.01
N ILE A 274 1.63 6.45 22.97
CA ILE A 274 0.29 6.57 22.35
C ILE A 274 -0.65 7.11 23.43
N HIS A 275 -1.26 8.25 23.13
CA HIS A 275 -2.29 8.81 24.01
C HIS A 275 -3.40 7.76 24.21
N GLU A 276 -3.83 7.47 25.45
CA GLU A 276 -4.78 6.40 25.77
C GLU A 276 -6.10 6.47 24.97
N GLY A 277 -6.49 7.66 24.49
CA GLY A 277 -7.68 7.87 23.65
C GLY A 277 -7.58 7.33 22.21
N TYR A 278 -6.40 6.92 21.75
CA TYR A 278 -6.17 6.48 20.36
C TYR A 278 -5.91 4.98 20.22
N ARG A 279 -6.02 4.22 21.29
CA ARG A 279 -5.91 2.76 21.27
C ARG A 279 -7.11 2.16 20.53
N ASN A 280 -6.87 1.47 19.42
CA ASN A 280 -7.87 0.73 18.64
C ASN A 280 -8.76 1.57 17.69
N ASN A 281 -8.22 2.55 17.00
CA ASN A 281 -9.01 3.39 16.08
C ASN A 281 -9.64 2.65 14.89
N LEU A 282 -9.09 1.49 14.46
CA LEU A 282 -9.57 0.72 13.32
C LEU A 282 -9.71 -0.78 13.66
N PRO A 283 -10.54 -1.16 14.66
CA PRO A 283 -10.58 -2.52 15.19
C PRO A 283 -11.10 -3.56 14.19
N ASN A 284 -11.84 -3.14 13.17
CA ASN A 284 -12.49 -4.01 12.19
C ASN A 284 -11.74 -4.10 10.86
N LEU A 285 -10.59 -3.41 10.71
CA LEU A 285 -9.84 -3.34 9.46
C LEU A 285 -9.28 -4.72 9.09
N LYS A 286 -9.62 -5.19 7.89
CA LYS A 286 -9.23 -6.50 7.35
C LYS A 286 -8.42 -6.41 6.07
N ILE A 287 -8.68 -5.39 5.25
CA ILE A 287 -8.08 -5.22 3.93
C ILE A 287 -7.39 -3.87 3.87
N VAL A 288 -6.09 -3.88 3.59
CA VAL A 288 -5.29 -2.68 3.43
C VAL A 288 -4.49 -2.75 2.14
N GLU A 289 -4.63 -1.70 1.32
CA GLU A 289 -3.71 -1.40 0.22
C GLU A 289 -3.10 -0.04 0.49
N ALA A 290 -1.79 0.02 0.76
CA ALA A 290 -1.12 1.26 1.16
C ALA A 290 0.39 1.21 0.89
N PRO A 291 1.06 2.38 0.81
CA PRO A 291 2.52 2.48 0.84
C PRO A 291 3.11 1.99 2.18
N VAL A 292 4.40 1.66 2.18
CA VAL A 292 5.15 1.20 3.35
C VAL A 292 4.96 2.09 4.57
N TRP A 293 4.98 3.41 4.41
CA TRP A 293 4.88 4.34 5.54
C TRP A 293 3.61 4.16 6.40
N PHE A 294 2.53 3.61 5.83
CA PHE A 294 1.30 3.30 6.58
C PHE A 294 1.53 2.20 7.63
N PHE A 295 2.41 1.25 7.31
CA PHE A 295 2.77 0.12 8.17
C PHE A 295 4.02 0.38 9.00
N ASP A 296 4.84 1.37 8.63
CA ASP A 296 6.12 1.70 9.27
C ASP A 296 5.87 2.47 10.58
N VAL A 297 5.38 1.76 11.57
CA VAL A 297 5.11 2.29 12.91
C VAL A 297 6.01 1.60 13.93
N PRO A 298 6.58 2.33 14.90
CA PRO A 298 7.44 1.74 15.92
C PRO A 298 6.74 0.62 16.70
N GLU A 299 7.50 -0.36 17.16
CA GLU A 299 6.99 -1.56 17.84
C GLU A 299 6.03 -1.25 19.00
N ASP A 300 6.32 -0.25 19.80
CA ASP A 300 5.47 0.18 20.92
C ASP A 300 4.14 0.82 20.45
N SER A 301 4.07 1.24 19.19
CA SER A 301 2.87 1.81 18.56
C SER A 301 1.99 0.78 17.87
N TRP A 302 2.40 -0.49 17.82
CA TRP A 302 1.68 -1.57 17.14
C TRP A 302 0.33 -1.93 17.75
N ALA A 303 -0.01 -1.42 18.94
CA ALA A 303 -1.38 -1.52 19.48
C ALA A 303 -2.44 -0.92 18.53
N PHE A 304 -2.00 -0.09 17.60
CA PHE A 304 -2.75 0.54 16.53
C PHE A 304 -3.03 -0.37 15.32
N CYS A 305 -2.15 -1.36 15.05
CA CYS A 305 -2.34 -2.28 13.94
C CYS A 305 -3.40 -3.33 14.28
N PRO A 306 -4.44 -3.46 13.45
CA PRO A 306 -5.47 -4.47 13.69
C PRO A 306 -4.86 -5.87 13.62
N LYS A 307 -5.13 -6.68 14.65
CA LYS A 307 -4.75 -8.10 14.70
C LYS A 307 -5.61 -8.97 13.75
N SER A 308 -6.44 -8.32 12.93
CA SER A 308 -7.48 -8.96 12.11
C SER A 308 -7.24 -8.80 10.60
N LEU A 309 -6.07 -8.35 10.18
CA LEU A 309 -5.75 -8.19 8.76
C LEU A 309 -5.86 -9.56 8.05
N GLU A 310 -6.64 -9.58 6.98
CA GLU A 310 -6.81 -10.74 6.12
C GLU A 310 -6.09 -10.58 4.78
N LYS A 311 -6.01 -9.34 4.28
CA LYS A 311 -5.32 -9.00 3.03
C LYS A 311 -4.53 -7.72 3.16
N VAL A 312 -3.25 -7.78 2.78
CA VAL A 312 -2.34 -6.64 2.76
C VAL A 312 -1.72 -6.52 1.37
N ILE A 313 -1.75 -5.30 0.82
CA ILE A 313 -1.05 -4.93 -0.41
C ILE A 313 -0.17 -3.74 -0.06
N VAL A 314 1.16 -3.91 -0.16
CA VAL A 314 2.11 -2.82 -0.01
C VAL A 314 2.46 -2.32 -1.41
N ASN A 315 1.95 -1.15 -1.77
CA ASN A 315 1.96 -0.68 -3.15
C ASN A 315 3.11 0.28 -3.49
N ARG A 316 3.99 0.58 -2.52
CA ARG A 316 5.19 1.41 -2.68
C ARG A 316 6.09 1.39 -1.44
N GLY A 317 7.39 1.63 -1.64
CA GLY A 317 8.39 1.87 -0.60
C GLY A 317 9.31 0.68 -0.40
N GLU A 318 10.06 0.70 0.70
CA GLU A 318 11.00 -0.35 1.09
C GLU A 318 10.56 -0.97 2.42
N LEU A 319 10.38 -2.29 2.44
CA LEU A 319 10.03 -3.02 3.66
C LEU A 319 11.18 -2.95 4.67
N ASN A 320 10.83 -2.75 5.92
CA ASN A 320 11.74 -2.70 7.06
C ASN A 320 11.20 -3.54 8.24
N ASP A 321 11.95 -3.63 9.32
CA ASP A 321 11.61 -4.44 10.49
C ASP A 321 10.26 -4.08 11.11
N ASN A 322 9.87 -2.80 11.09
CA ASN A 322 8.57 -2.37 11.60
C ASN A 322 7.42 -2.97 10.77
N VAL A 323 7.56 -2.95 9.44
CA VAL A 323 6.55 -3.52 8.52
C VAL A 323 6.46 -5.03 8.69
N PHE A 324 7.60 -5.72 8.80
CA PHE A 324 7.63 -7.16 9.08
C PHE A 324 6.98 -7.47 10.42
N GLY A 325 7.22 -6.66 11.45
CA GLY A 325 6.57 -6.78 12.74
C GLY A 325 5.05 -6.67 12.69
N VAL A 326 4.51 -5.74 11.89
CA VAL A 326 3.06 -5.60 11.66
C VAL A 326 2.47 -6.82 10.96
N ILE A 327 3.14 -7.30 9.91
CA ILE A 327 2.72 -8.49 9.15
C ILE A 327 2.73 -9.72 10.05
N SER A 328 3.80 -9.93 10.82
CA SER A 328 3.95 -11.10 11.71
C SER A 328 2.89 -11.14 12.81
N ARG A 329 2.36 -10.00 13.27
CA ARG A 329 1.25 -9.97 14.25
C ARG A 329 -0.09 -10.44 13.69
N SER A 330 -0.26 -10.36 12.38
CA SER A 330 -1.47 -10.82 11.69
C SER A 330 -1.40 -12.29 11.26
N TYR A 331 -0.39 -13.05 11.71
CA TYR A 331 -0.13 -14.43 11.29
C TYR A 331 -1.33 -15.38 11.42
N LYS A 332 -2.25 -15.09 12.36
CA LYS A 332 -3.47 -15.89 12.58
C LYS A 332 -4.60 -15.57 11.60
N THR A 333 -4.55 -14.45 10.90
CA THR A 333 -5.67 -13.97 10.09
C THR A 333 -5.27 -13.64 8.65
N LEU A 334 -4.00 -13.33 8.41
CA LEU A 334 -3.50 -12.92 7.10
C LEU A 334 -3.55 -14.08 6.11
N LYS A 335 -4.32 -13.91 5.02
CA LYS A 335 -4.51 -14.89 3.95
C LYS A 335 -3.81 -14.51 2.65
N SER A 336 -3.69 -13.21 2.37
CA SER A 336 -3.12 -12.70 1.14
C SER A 336 -2.16 -11.54 1.45
N LEU A 337 -0.94 -11.64 0.96
CA LEU A 337 0.10 -10.62 1.06
C LEU A 337 0.68 -10.35 -0.33
N ASN A 338 0.58 -9.10 -0.79
CA ASN A 338 1.21 -8.63 -2.01
C ASN A 338 2.22 -7.53 -1.68
N VAL A 339 3.49 -7.80 -1.97
CA VAL A 339 4.61 -6.86 -1.83
C VAL A 339 5.36 -6.65 -3.14
N GLU A 340 4.72 -6.94 -4.29
CA GLU A 340 5.32 -6.85 -5.63
C GLU A 340 5.91 -5.47 -5.93
N ALA A 341 5.22 -4.42 -5.49
CA ALA A 341 5.53 -3.03 -5.84
C ALA A 341 6.59 -2.37 -4.94
N VAL A 342 7.14 -3.09 -3.95
CA VAL A 342 8.19 -2.54 -3.08
C VAL A 342 9.55 -2.55 -3.78
N SER A 343 10.46 -1.70 -3.33
CA SER A 343 11.78 -1.51 -3.95
C SER A 343 12.86 -2.47 -3.43
N ASN A 344 12.53 -3.34 -2.47
CA ASN A 344 13.49 -4.29 -1.90
C ASN A 344 14.09 -5.21 -2.98
N THR A 345 15.40 -5.34 -2.96
CA THR A 345 16.16 -6.33 -3.75
C THR A 345 16.50 -7.58 -2.94
N THR A 346 16.39 -7.50 -1.62
CA THR A 346 16.51 -8.60 -0.66
C THR A 346 15.44 -8.47 0.41
N LEU A 347 15.05 -9.57 1.03
CA LEU A 347 14.18 -9.57 2.22
C LEU A 347 15.06 -9.72 3.47
N ALA A 348 14.55 -9.33 4.63
CA ALA A 348 15.17 -9.71 5.88
C ALA A 348 15.07 -11.24 6.07
N ASP A 349 15.99 -11.81 6.84
CA ASP A 349 15.87 -13.18 7.28
C ASP A 349 14.57 -13.35 8.06
N GLU A 350 13.88 -14.46 7.85
CA GLU A 350 12.61 -14.77 8.51
C GLU A 350 11.46 -13.76 8.27
N ALA A 351 11.53 -12.93 7.23
CA ALA A 351 10.62 -11.81 6.96
C ALA A 351 9.12 -12.14 7.07
N PHE A 352 8.70 -13.28 6.54
CA PHE A 352 7.30 -13.74 6.53
C PHE A 352 7.12 -15.10 7.23
N LYS A 353 8.12 -15.51 8.02
CA LYS A 353 8.11 -16.80 8.71
C LYS A 353 6.86 -17.00 9.56
N ASP A 354 6.37 -18.24 9.59
CA ASP A 354 5.26 -18.69 10.43
C ASP A 354 3.91 -17.98 10.20
N ASN A 355 3.70 -17.36 9.05
CA ASN A 355 2.37 -16.88 8.63
C ASN A 355 1.50 -18.07 8.18
N TYR A 356 1.04 -18.87 9.13
CA TYR A 356 0.38 -20.17 8.90
C TYR A 356 -0.86 -20.12 8.02
N ASN A 357 -1.60 -18.99 8.02
CA ASN A 357 -2.84 -18.86 7.27
C ASN A 357 -2.65 -18.22 5.89
N LEU A 358 -1.43 -17.83 5.56
CA LEU A 358 -1.12 -17.25 4.27
C LEU A 358 -1.35 -18.28 3.15
N THR A 359 -2.27 -17.97 2.24
CA THR A 359 -2.59 -18.81 1.07
C THR A 359 -2.06 -18.23 -0.22
N GLU A 360 -1.75 -16.93 -0.23
CA GLU A 360 -1.27 -16.17 -1.38
C GLU A 360 -0.15 -15.23 -0.93
N LEU A 361 1.01 -15.30 -1.59
CA LEU A 361 2.15 -14.41 -1.41
C LEU A 361 2.67 -13.99 -2.77
N ILE A 362 2.78 -12.68 -2.99
CA ILE A 362 3.43 -12.10 -4.17
C ILE A 362 4.67 -11.37 -3.70
N LEU A 363 5.84 -11.86 -4.12
CA LEU A 363 7.15 -11.33 -3.74
C LEU A 363 7.50 -10.03 -4.48
N PRO A 364 8.47 -9.24 -3.97
CA PRO A 364 8.96 -8.03 -4.67
C PRO A 364 9.47 -8.35 -6.07
N ALA A 365 9.05 -7.54 -7.06
CA ALA A 365 9.38 -7.80 -8.47
C ALA A 365 10.88 -7.70 -8.78
N ASN A 366 11.64 -6.91 -7.99
CA ASN A 366 13.08 -6.66 -8.19
C ASN A 366 13.97 -7.50 -7.25
N LEU A 367 13.41 -8.53 -6.63
CA LEU A 367 14.12 -9.37 -5.68
C LEU A 367 15.26 -10.12 -6.37
N THR A 368 16.48 -10.02 -5.83
CA THR A 368 17.68 -10.73 -6.33
C THR A 368 18.00 -11.97 -5.51
N SER A 369 17.55 -12.03 -4.26
CA SER A 369 17.71 -13.18 -3.38
C SER A 369 16.48 -13.38 -2.50
N VAL A 370 16.04 -14.62 -2.32
CA VAL A 370 15.06 -14.99 -1.28
C VAL A 370 15.87 -15.42 -0.05
N SER A 371 15.83 -14.61 1.00
CA SER A 371 16.69 -14.73 2.18
C SER A 371 16.39 -15.97 3.04
N TYR A 372 17.30 -16.24 3.98
CA TYR A 372 17.21 -17.35 4.91
C TYR A 372 15.87 -17.38 5.65
N MET A 373 15.17 -18.51 5.59
CA MET A 373 13.85 -18.73 6.23
C MET A 373 12.78 -17.67 5.91
N ALA A 374 12.95 -16.87 4.86
CA ALA A 374 12.09 -15.71 4.60
C ALA A 374 10.58 -16.03 4.55
N VAL A 375 10.22 -17.24 4.10
CA VAL A 375 8.81 -17.70 3.97
C VAL A 375 8.58 -19.01 4.72
N ALA A 376 9.56 -19.44 5.53
CA ALA A 376 9.47 -20.72 6.25
C ALA A 376 8.21 -20.81 7.13
N GLY A 377 7.60 -21.99 7.19
CA GLY A 377 6.42 -22.24 8.02
C GLY A 377 5.11 -21.68 7.50
N CYS A 378 5.04 -21.12 6.28
CA CYS A 378 3.79 -20.70 5.64
C CYS A 378 2.99 -21.92 5.13
N LYS A 379 2.43 -22.69 6.06
CA LYS A 379 1.89 -24.05 5.84
C LYS A 379 0.73 -24.14 4.85
N ASN A 380 -0.02 -23.05 4.64
CA ASN A 380 -1.20 -23.01 3.76
C ASN A 380 -0.92 -22.34 2.40
N LEU A 381 0.32 -21.90 2.15
CA LEU A 381 0.70 -21.30 0.87
C LEU A 381 0.55 -22.33 -0.26
N LYS A 382 -0.27 -22.02 -1.28
CA LYS A 382 -0.64 -22.98 -2.33
C LYS A 382 0.30 -22.97 -3.53
N ALA A 383 0.81 -21.81 -3.87
CA ALA A 383 1.71 -21.62 -4.99
C ALA A 383 2.65 -20.46 -4.70
N ILE A 384 3.81 -20.48 -5.32
CA ILE A 384 4.77 -19.38 -5.27
C ILE A 384 5.35 -19.10 -6.65
N THR A 385 5.44 -17.83 -7.00
CA THR A 385 6.20 -17.36 -8.16
C THR A 385 7.49 -16.72 -7.67
N ILE A 386 8.61 -17.25 -8.10
CA ILE A 386 9.95 -16.71 -7.87
C ILE A 386 10.21 -15.67 -8.97
N PRO A 387 10.43 -14.38 -8.64
CA PRO A 387 10.69 -13.34 -9.64
C PRO A 387 11.87 -13.69 -10.55
N ALA A 388 11.81 -13.25 -11.81
CA ALA A 388 12.85 -13.56 -12.80
C ALA A 388 14.25 -13.04 -12.43
N SER A 389 14.30 -11.96 -11.64
CA SER A 389 15.53 -11.33 -11.14
C SER A 389 16.23 -12.09 -10.01
N VAL A 390 15.59 -13.11 -9.43
CA VAL A 390 16.18 -13.87 -8.33
C VAL A 390 17.32 -14.74 -8.85
N GLU A 391 18.50 -14.55 -8.27
CA GLU A 391 19.71 -15.31 -8.58
C GLU A 391 19.93 -16.47 -7.58
N VAL A 392 19.49 -16.27 -6.33
CA VAL A 392 19.71 -17.24 -5.25
C VAL A 392 18.45 -17.39 -4.39
N ILE A 393 18.06 -18.62 -4.13
CA ILE A 393 17.15 -18.97 -3.04
C ILE A 393 18.01 -19.48 -1.89
N GLU A 394 18.02 -18.77 -0.76
CA GLU A 394 18.86 -19.10 0.39
C GLU A 394 18.35 -20.33 1.15
N ALA A 395 19.14 -20.77 2.14
CA ALA A 395 18.80 -21.95 2.91
C ALA A 395 17.45 -21.79 3.65
N SER A 396 16.65 -22.87 3.67
CA SER A 396 15.36 -22.98 4.36
C SER A 396 14.33 -21.91 3.93
N ALA A 397 14.52 -21.21 2.82
CA ALA A 397 13.69 -20.06 2.43
C ALA A 397 12.17 -20.36 2.42
N PHE A 398 11.75 -21.56 2.03
CA PHE A 398 10.37 -22.06 2.01
C PHE A 398 10.20 -23.35 2.82
N GLU A 399 11.05 -23.58 3.82
CA GLU A 399 10.97 -24.73 4.69
C GLU A 399 9.58 -24.88 5.33
N ASP A 400 9.03 -26.08 5.37
CA ASP A 400 7.70 -26.41 5.94
C ASP A 400 6.52 -25.67 5.28
N CYS A 401 6.65 -25.19 4.05
CA CYS A 401 5.53 -24.71 3.22
C CYS A 401 4.77 -25.91 2.61
N ARG A 402 4.09 -26.67 3.48
CA ARG A 402 3.57 -28.03 3.20
C ARG A 402 2.54 -28.11 2.09
N SER A 403 1.80 -27.02 1.84
CA SER A 403 0.69 -27.00 0.88
C SER A 403 1.08 -26.43 -0.48
N ILE A 404 2.36 -26.14 -0.74
CA ILE A 404 2.81 -25.69 -2.07
C ILE A 404 2.59 -26.82 -3.08
N GLN A 405 1.74 -26.55 -4.07
CA GLN A 405 1.41 -27.45 -5.18
C GLN A 405 2.21 -27.12 -6.44
N SER A 406 2.63 -25.86 -6.59
CA SER A 406 3.41 -25.40 -7.74
C SER A 406 4.39 -24.30 -7.39
N ILE A 407 5.55 -24.35 -8.04
CA ILE A 407 6.58 -23.31 -8.01
C ILE A 407 6.76 -22.84 -9.46
N THR A 408 6.67 -21.53 -9.68
CA THR A 408 6.94 -20.93 -10.99
C THR A 408 8.22 -20.10 -10.89
N PHE A 409 9.19 -20.37 -11.76
CA PHE A 409 10.45 -19.62 -11.83
C PHE A 409 10.43 -18.69 -13.05
N GLY A 410 10.65 -17.39 -12.80
CA GLY A 410 10.59 -16.39 -13.86
C GLY A 410 9.14 -16.10 -14.28
N GLY A 411 8.91 -14.88 -14.71
CA GLY A 411 7.60 -14.35 -15.06
C GLY A 411 7.25 -13.16 -14.17
N ALA A 412 6.45 -12.22 -14.69
CA ALA A 412 5.81 -11.23 -13.85
C ALA A 412 4.86 -11.99 -12.91
N ALA A 413 4.96 -11.80 -11.62
CA ALA A 413 3.98 -12.25 -10.66
C ALA A 413 2.64 -11.61 -11.02
N GLY A 414 1.87 -12.27 -11.85
CA GLY A 414 0.56 -11.80 -12.29
C GLY A 414 -0.49 -12.27 -11.30
N ALA A 415 -1.26 -11.33 -10.71
CA ALA A 415 -2.51 -11.68 -10.06
C ALA A 415 -3.37 -12.53 -11.02
N PRO A 416 -4.11 -13.54 -10.53
CA PRO A 416 -4.98 -14.35 -11.36
C PRO A 416 -5.91 -13.46 -12.21
N GLY A 417 -5.80 -13.51 -13.54
CA GLY A 417 -6.64 -12.75 -14.47
C GLY A 417 -5.96 -11.66 -15.28
N ARG A 418 -4.68 -11.38 -15.09
CA ARG A 418 -3.92 -10.46 -15.95
C ARG A 418 -3.22 -11.27 -17.05
N ALA A 419 -3.37 -10.85 -18.32
CA ALA A 419 -2.63 -11.44 -19.43
C ALA A 419 -1.14 -11.40 -19.13
N ALA A 420 -0.49 -12.56 -19.08
CA ALA A 420 0.93 -12.67 -18.80
C ALA A 420 1.73 -11.90 -19.86
N ALA A 421 2.58 -10.98 -19.38
CA ALA A 421 3.69 -10.51 -20.20
C ALA A 421 4.56 -11.72 -20.58
N PRO A 422 5.28 -11.71 -21.72
CA PRO A 422 6.17 -12.81 -22.07
C PRO A 422 7.13 -13.05 -20.89
N ALA A 423 7.19 -14.30 -20.41
CA ALA A 423 7.97 -14.68 -19.25
C ALA A 423 9.44 -14.27 -19.49
N ALA A 424 9.96 -13.41 -18.61
CA ALA A 424 11.38 -13.14 -18.58
C ALA A 424 12.11 -14.44 -18.20
N SER A 425 13.25 -14.71 -18.81
CA SER A 425 14.09 -15.87 -18.45
C SER A 425 14.55 -15.73 -17.00
N SER A 426 14.40 -16.78 -16.21
CA SER A 426 14.89 -16.84 -14.82
C SER A 426 16.40 -16.59 -14.78
N GLN A 427 16.86 -15.80 -13.79
CA GLN A 427 18.30 -15.59 -13.51
C GLN A 427 18.80 -16.51 -12.40
N LEU A 428 17.99 -17.45 -11.93
CA LEU A 428 18.31 -18.33 -10.82
C LEU A 428 19.53 -19.20 -11.12
N LYS A 429 20.51 -19.18 -10.21
CA LYS A 429 21.77 -19.94 -10.26
C LYS A 429 21.82 -21.03 -9.22
N LYS A 430 21.22 -20.79 -8.06
CA LYS A 430 21.35 -21.66 -6.91
C LYS A 430 20.05 -21.77 -6.12
N ILE A 431 19.73 -23.01 -5.71
CA ILE A 431 18.70 -23.33 -4.71
C ILE A 431 19.42 -23.84 -3.46
N GLY A 432 19.27 -23.14 -2.33
CA GLY A 432 19.98 -23.40 -1.09
C GLY A 432 19.54 -24.68 -0.36
N ASN A 433 20.28 -25.01 0.69
CA ASN A 433 20.00 -26.18 1.52
C ASN A 433 18.62 -26.07 2.16
N TRP A 434 17.83 -27.15 2.15
CA TRP A 434 16.51 -27.23 2.78
C TRP A 434 15.49 -26.20 2.26
N ALA A 435 15.75 -25.57 1.11
CA ALA A 435 14.97 -24.44 0.60
C ALA A 435 13.46 -24.73 0.50
N PHE A 436 13.06 -25.92 0.07
CA PHE A 436 11.67 -26.38 -0.03
C PHE A 436 11.45 -27.68 0.79
N TYR A 437 12.16 -27.82 1.89
CA TYR A 437 12.00 -28.96 2.80
C TYR A 437 10.54 -29.10 3.24
N ASN A 438 9.99 -30.33 3.11
CA ASN A 438 8.60 -30.67 3.43
C ASN A 438 7.55 -29.92 2.58
N ALA A 439 7.82 -29.52 1.36
CA ALA A 439 6.79 -29.08 0.40
C ALA A 439 5.99 -30.30 -0.09
N HIS A 440 5.17 -30.87 0.81
CA HIS A 440 4.56 -32.19 0.63
C HIS A 440 3.64 -32.27 -0.59
N GLU A 441 2.85 -31.21 -0.89
CA GLU A 441 1.86 -31.22 -1.97
C GLU A 441 2.44 -30.84 -3.34
N LEU A 442 3.76 -30.58 -3.46
CA LEU A 442 4.41 -30.29 -4.73
C LEU A 442 4.35 -31.52 -5.64
N GLN A 443 3.74 -31.36 -6.84
CA GLN A 443 3.50 -32.46 -7.78
C GLN A 443 4.50 -32.47 -8.92
N HIS A 444 4.85 -31.30 -9.45
CA HIS A 444 5.73 -31.13 -10.59
C HIS A 444 6.80 -30.11 -10.28
N LEU A 445 8.03 -30.35 -10.72
CA LEU A 445 9.16 -29.48 -10.48
C LEU A 445 9.95 -29.25 -11.77
N ASP A 446 9.82 -28.07 -12.35
CA ASP A 446 10.60 -27.64 -13.51
C ASP A 446 11.68 -26.65 -13.04
N ILE A 447 12.92 -27.09 -12.87
CA ILE A 447 14.05 -26.23 -12.53
C ILE A 447 14.47 -25.44 -13.77
N PRO A 448 14.57 -24.10 -13.71
CA PRO A 448 14.84 -23.28 -14.89
C PRO A 448 16.30 -23.40 -15.35
N GLU A 449 16.51 -23.14 -16.65
CA GLU A 449 17.84 -22.99 -17.21
C GLU A 449 18.63 -21.91 -16.48
N GLY A 450 19.92 -22.17 -16.26
CA GLY A 450 20.83 -21.32 -15.51
C GLY A 450 21.11 -21.79 -14.09
N VAL A 451 20.27 -22.67 -13.52
CA VAL A 451 20.54 -23.27 -12.19
C VAL A 451 21.69 -24.28 -12.33
N GLU A 452 22.74 -24.05 -11.55
CA GLU A 452 23.94 -24.86 -11.52
C GLU A 452 24.03 -25.77 -10.28
N GLU A 453 23.39 -25.35 -9.16
CA GLU A 453 23.50 -26.02 -7.88
C GLU A 453 22.15 -26.09 -7.16
N ILE A 454 21.82 -27.29 -6.65
CA ILE A 454 20.71 -27.55 -5.73
C ILE A 454 21.31 -28.11 -4.44
N GLY A 455 21.05 -27.48 -3.31
CA GLY A 455 21.66 -27.77 -2.02
C GLY A 455 21.14 -29.03 -1.34
N ASP A 456 21.75 -29.35 -0.19
CA ASP A 456 21.38 -30.49 0.63
C ASP A 456 19.94 -30.39 1.11
N GLY A 457 19.18 -31.48 0.98
CA GLY A 457 17.79 -31.55 1.45
C GLY A 457 16.83 -30.56 0.82
N ALA A 458 17.19 -29.85 -0.27
CA ALA A 458 16.41 -28.75 -0.82
C ALA A 458 14.95 -29.11 -1.10
N PHE A 459 14.65 -30.31 -1.52
CA PHE A 459 13.31 -30.87 -1.77
C PHE A 459 13.05 -32.14 -0.93
N TYR A 460 13.71 -32.26 0.21
CA TYR A 460 13.50 -33.40 1.10
C TYR A 460 12.03 -33.48 1.54
N GLY A 461 11.43 -34.67 1.45
CA GLY A 461 10.07 -34.89 1.90
C GLY A 461 8.98 -34.30 1.00
N CYS A 462 9.27 -33.98 -0.26
CA CYS A 462 8.28 -33.64 -1.28
C CYS A 462 7.53 -34.92 -1.71
N THR A 463 6.70 -35.45 -0.80
CA THR A 463 6.12 -36.79 -0.90
C THR A 463 5.16 -37.00 -2.07
N TYR A 464 4.60 -35.91 -2.63
CA TYR A 464 3.69 -35.95 -3.77
C TYR A 464 4.37 -35.59 -5.11
N LEU A 465 5.70 -35.35 -5.11
CA LEU A 465 6.42 -35.07 -6.35
C LEU A 465 6.39 -36.28 -7.29
N GLU A 466 5.75 -36.11 -8.46
CA GLU A 466 5.56 -37.17 -9.45
C GLU A 466 6.59 -37.13 -10.57
N ASP A 467 6.98 -35.94 -11.00
CA ASP A 467 8.01 -35.76 -12.02
C ASP A 467 8.81 -34.47 -11.81
N MET A 468 10.02 -34.44 -12.36
CA MET A 468 10.85 -33.25 -12.37
C MET A 468 11.66 -33.12 -13.66
N VAL A 469 11.99 -31.86 -14.00
CA VAL A 469 12.88 -31.49 -15.09
C VAL A 469 14.09 -30.74 -14.51
N LEU A 470 15.28 -31.26 -14.79
CA LEU A 470 16.57 -30.66 -14.46
C LEU A 470 17.13 -29.96 -15.70
N PRO A 471 17.65 -28.72 -15.57
CA PRO A 471 18.17 -27.96 -16.71
C PRO A 471 19.49 -28.50 -17.24
N SER A 472 19.88 -28.05 -18.45
CA SER A 472 21.17 -28.40 -19.04
C SER A 472 22.36 -27.82 -18.27
N SER A 473 22.13 -26.77 -17.50
CA SER A 473 23.12 -26.05 -16.70
C SER A 473 23.47 -26.71 -15.37
N ILE A 474 22.67 -27.69 -14.90
CA ILE A 474 22.87 -28.33 -13.58
C ILE A 474 24.22 -29.06 -13.48
N ARG A 475 24.95 -28.83 -12.39
CA ARG A 475 26.27 -29.39 -12.12
C ARG A 475 26.30 -30.26 -10.88
N SER A 476 25.51 -29.89 -9.85
CA SER A 476 25.49 -30.64 -8.59
C SER A 476 24.15 -30.61 -7.90
N ILE A 477 23.81 -31.70 -7.24
CA ILE A 477 22.62 -31.89 -6.43
C ILE A 477 23.07 -32.48 -5.09
N GLY A 478 22.73 -31.78 -4.00
CA GLY A 478 23.19 -32.05 -2.66
C GLY A 478 22.70 -33.36 -2.04
N ASP A 479 23.27 -33.72 -0.89
CA ASP A 479 22.88 -34.91 -0.15
C ASP A 479 21.43 -34.79 0.34
N ASN A 480 20.70 -35.90 0.35
CA ASN A 480 19.29 -35.98 0.73
C ASN A 480 18.35 -34.99 -0.03
N CYS A 481 18.77 -34.40 -1.16
CA CYS A 481 18.03 -33.37 -1.84
C CYS A 481 16.60 -33.80 -2.19
N PHE A 482 16.41 -34.97 -2.75
CA PHE A 482 15.12 -35.57 -3.11
C PHE A 482 14.77 -36.78 -2.25
N ALA A 483 15.37 -36.91 -1.06
CA ALA A 483 15.03 -37.99 -0.15
C ALA A 483 13.56 -37.96 0.25
N LEU A 484 12.94 -39.12 0.42
CA LEU A 484 11.53 -39.32 0.76
C LEU A 484 10.53 -38.77 -0.29
N CYS A 485 10.96 -38.55 -1.55
CA CYS A 485 10.07 -38.24 -2.66
C CYS A 485 9.46 -39.54 -3.24
N GLY A 486 8.69 -40.25 -2.42
CA GLY A 486 8.27 -41.63 -2.72
C GLY A 486 7.31 -41.80 -3.89
N LYS A 487 6.70 -40.73 -4.40
CA LYS A 487 5.84 -40.72 -5.59
C LYS A 487 6.61 -40.37 -6.88
N LEU A 488 7.88 -40.02 -6.81
CA LEU A 488 8.66 -39.68 -7.99
C LEU A 488 8.68 -40.87 -8.94
N ALA A 489 8.16 -40.65 -10.14
CA ALA A 489 7.96 -41.68 -11.15
C ALA A 489 8.79 -41.46 -12.42
N LYS A 490 9.34 -40.23 -12.60
CA LYS A 490 10.11 -39.87 -13.79
C LYS A 490 11.02 -38.67 -13.52
N ILE A 491 12.23 -38.72 -14.08
CA ILE A 491 13.18 -37.61 -14.10
C ILE A 491 13.54 -37.29 -15.55
N ILE A 492 13.52 -36.01 -15.92
CA ILE A 492 14.12 -35.54 -17.17
C ILE A 492 15.34 -34.71 -16.81
N CYS A 493 16.52 -35.09 -17.24
CA CYS A 493 17.75 -34.36 -16.99
C CYS A 493 18.39 -33.93 -18.32
N ASN A 494 18.36 -32.63 -18.60
CA ASN A 494 18.85 -32.06 -19.86
C ASN A 494 20.38 -31.86 -19.88
N ALA A 495 21.09 -32.17 -18.78
CA ALA A 495 22.53 -32.03 -18.71
C ALA A 495 23.25 -33.14 -19.53
N THR A 496 24.18 -32.71 -20.38
CA THR A 496 24.99 -33.65 -21.18
C THR A 496 26.09 -34.37 -20.37
N THR A 497 26.43 -33.82 -19.21
CA THR A 497 27.32 -34.45 -18.23
C THR A 497 26.52 -34.77 -16.99
N PRO A 498 26.56 -35.97 -16.43
CA PRO A 498 25.84 -36.29 -15.20
C PRO A 498 26.17 -35.28 -14.09
N PRO A 499 25.16 -34.58 -13.51
CA PRO A 499 25.42 -33.71 -12.37
C PRO A 499 25.90 -34.55 -11.18
N ALA A 500 26.83 -34.00 -10.41
CA ALA A 500 27.34 -34.67 -9.22
C ALA A 500 26.23 -34.90 -8.20
N ILE A 501 26.01 -36.15 -7.80
CA ILE A 501 25.05 -36.54 -6.74
C ILE A 501 25.76 -37.39 -5.70
N GLN A 502 25.09 -37.67 -4.58
CA GLN A 502 25.61 -38.48 -3.48
C GLN A 502 24.69 -39.68 -3.23
N ALA A 503 25.19 -40.65 -2.46
CA ALA A 503 24.46 -41.89 -2.18
C ALA A 503 23.04 -41.69 -1.62
N LYS A 504 22.79 -40.57 -0.90
CA LYS A 504 21.49 -40.27 -0.30
C LYS A 504 20.70 -39.19 -1.04
N THR A 505 21.20 -38.61 -2.13
CA THR A 505 20.48 -37.55 -2.88
C THR A 505 19.04 -37.97 -3.17
N PHE A 506 18.79 -39.22 -3.50
CA PHE A 506 17.48 -39.81 -3.77
C PHE A 506 17.15 -40.94 -2.76
N TYR A 507 17.47 -40.77 -1.48
CA TYR A 507 17.15 -41.77 -0.45
C TYR A 507 15.64 -42.02 -0.39
N ASP A 508 15.21 -43.29 -0.34
CA ASP A 508 13.81 -43.74 -0.34
C ASP A 508 13.02 -43.35 -1.61
N VAL A 509 13.73 -43.18 -2.75
CA VAL A 509 13.13 -43.05 -4.10
C VAL A 509 13.31 -44.38 -4.85
N ASN A 510 12.28 -44.80 -5.56
CA ASN A 510 12.35 -46.00 -6.40
C ASN A 510 13.41 -45.81 -7.51
N ARG A 511 14.46 -46.67 -7.51
CA ARG A 511 15.54 -46.61 -8.50
C ARG A 511 15.18 -47.19 -9.88
N LEU A 512 14.03 -47.82 -10.01
CA LEU A 512 13.55 -48.38 -11.29
C LEU A 512 12.74 -47.36 -12.11
N ILE A 513 12.72 -46.10 -11.72
CA ILE A 513 12.06 -45.05 -12.52
C ILE A 513 12.95 -44.63 -13.68
N PRO A 514 12.34 -44.26 -14.84
CA PRO A 514 13.10 -43.79 -15.98
C PRO A 514 13.70 -42.40 -15.71
N VAL A 515 14.98 -42.27 -16.11
CA VAL A 515 15.70 -40.99 -16.15
C VAL A 515 16.05 -40.72 -17.61
N TYR A 516 15.34 -39.76 -18.20
CA TYR A 516 15.57 -39.36 -19.59
C TYR A 516 16.70 -38.34 -19.66
N VAL A 517 17.73 -38.64 -20.45
CA VAL A 517 18.91 -37.81 -20.65
C VAL A 517 19.13 -37.57 -22.15
N PRO A 518 19.95 -36.59 -22.57
CA PRO A 518 20.32 -36.44 -23.98
C PRO A 518 20.85 -37.74 -24.55
N ASP A 519 20.43 -38.15 -25.76
CA ASP A 519 20.76 -39.48 -26.35
C ASP A 519 22.26 -39.76 -26.36
N GLU A 520 23.07 -38.74 -26.65
CA GLU A 520 24.51 -38.81 -26.65
C GLU A 520 25.12 -39.00 -25.25
N SER A 521 24.35 -38.79 -24.20
CA SER A 521 24.81 -38.80 -22.81
C SER A 521 24.48 -40.11 -22.07
N VAL A 522 23.66 -40.98 -22.63
CA VAL A 522 23.22 -42.25 -21.99
C VAL A 522 24.37 -43.01 -21.39
N ALA A 523 25.43 -43.29 -22.17
CA ALA A 523 26.57 -44.05 -21.71
C ALA A 523 27.35 -43.39 -20.55
N SER A 524 27.33 -42.05 -20.47
CA SER A 524 27.95 -41.32 -19.37
C SER A 524 27.18 -41.49 -18.07
N TYR A 525 25.83 -41.44 -18.13
CA TYR A 525 24.98 -41.67 -16.97
C TYR A 525 24.97 -43.11 -16.50
N GLU A 526 24.99 -44.08 -17.42
CA GLU A 526 25.12 -45.52 -17.11
C GLU A 526 26.47 -45.89 -16.47
N SER A 527 27.50 -45.08 -16.68
CA SER A 527 28.83 -45.29 -16.07
C SER A 527 29.07 -44.45 -14.81
N ASP A 528 28.17 -43.54 -14.44
CA ASP A 528 28.28 -42.75 -13.22
C ASP A 528 27.95 -43.57 -11.97
N GLU A 529 28.68 -43.34 -10.86
CA GLU A 529 28.60 -44.13 -9.63
C GLU A 529 27.21 -44.28 -9.05
N TYR A 530 26.38 -43.22 -9.12
CA TYR A 530 25.05 -43.17 -8.50
C TYR A 530 23.92 -43.10 -9.52
N TRP A 531 24.11 -42.47 -10.70
CA TRP A 531 23.07 -42.40 -11.72
C TRP A 531 22.77 -43.75 -12.34
N GLN A 532 23.78 -44.64 -12.47
CA GLN A 532 23.63 -46.01 -12.98
C GLN A 532 22.60 -46.86 -12.20
N GLU A 533 22.21 -46.44 -11.01
CA GLU A 533 21.18 -47.12 -10.23
C GLU A 533 19.76 -46.95 -10.79
N PHE A 534 19.57 -45.98 -11.68
CA PHE A 534 18.27 -45.68 -12.32
C PHE A 534 18.14 -46.36 -13.69
N ASP A 535 16.90 -46.41 -14.23
CA ASP A 535 16.61 -46.80 -15.59
C ASP A 535 16.94 -45.66 -16.57
N ILE A 536 18.18 -45.60 -17.06
CA ILE A 536 18.66 -44.52 -17.93
C ILE A 536 18.14 -44.72 -19.34
N GLN A 537 17.48 -43.72 -19.90
CA GLN A 537 16.87 -43.73 -21.24
C GLN A 537 17.29 -42.50 -22.03
N GLY A 538 17.35 -42.60 -23.35
CA GLY A 538 17.56 -41.46 -24.24
C GLY A 538 16.33 -40.54 -24.29
N ALA A 539 16.55 -39.27 -24.55
CA ALA A 539 15.44 -38.32 -24.69
C ALA A 539 14.50 -38.64 -25.87
N SER A 540 15.02 -39.35 -26.90
CA SER A 540 14.19 -39.84 -28.01
C SER A 540 13.17 -40.90 -27.56
N ASP A 541 13.41 -41.63 -26.48
CA ASP A 541 12.49 -42.66 -25.97
C ASP A 541 11.27 -42.00 -25.23
N LEU A 542 11.34 -40.68 -24.93
CA LEU A 542 10.26 -39.94 -24.30
C LEU A 542 9.04 -39.79 -25.22
N GLU A 543 9.21 -39.88 -26.56
CA GLU A 543 8.10 -39.71 -27.52
C GLU A 543 7.08 -40.85 -27.42
N ASP A 544 7.47 -42.08 -27.08
CA ASP A 544 6.60 -43.22 -26.92
C ASP A 544 5.81 -43.23 -25.60
N ALA A 545 6.24 -42.44 -24.61
CA ALA A 545 5.63 -42.37 -23.28
C ALA A 545 4.54 -41.32 -23.13
N VAL A 546 4.32 -40.40 -24.08
CA VAL A 546 3.42 -39.24 -23.95
C VAL A 546 2.07 -39.48 -24.65
N ASN A 547 1.39 -40.57 -24.33
CA ASN A 547 -0.06 -40.72 -24.59
C ASN A 547 -0.85 -40.67 -23.27
N TYR A 548 -0.61 -39.69 -22.42
CA TYR A 548 -1.52 -39.38 -21.32
C TYR A 548 -2.51 -38.30 -21.74
N THR A 549 -3.65 -38.79 -22.28
CA THR A 549 -4.87 -37.98 -22.37
C THR A 549 -5.40 -37.74 -20.98
N THR A 550 -5.28 -36.51 -20.48
CA THR A 550 -6.10 -36.06 -19.36
C THR A 550 -7.54 -35.92 -19.88
N ASP A 551 -8.50 -36.49 -19.19
CA ASP A 551 -9.95 -36.47 -19.52
C ASP A 551 -10.59 -35.06 -19.46
N ASN A 552 -9.82 -34.00 -19.65
CA ASN A 552 -10.31 -32.64 -19.74
C ASN A 552 -10.01 -32.03 -21.13
N PRO A 553 -10.99 -31.98 -22.03
CA PRO A 553 -10.79 -31.52 -23.42
C PRO A 553 -10.41 -30.03 -23.55
N ALA A 554 -10.49 -29.23 -22.48
CA ALA A 554 -10.12 -27.81 -22.49
C ALA A 554 -8.66 -27.55 -22.13
N ALA A 555 -7.92 -28.55 -21.62
CA ALA A 555 -6.55 -28.44 -21.12
C ALA A 555 -5.53 -29.36 -21.81
N ALA A 556 -5.88 -29.99 -22.95
CA ALA A 556 -4.96 -30.86 -23.67
C ALA A 556 -3.76 -30.08 -24.21
N VAL A 557 -2.68 -30.10 -23.40
CA VAL A 557 -1.35 -29.62 -23.79
C VAL A 557 -0.58 -30.86 -24.24
N THR A 558 -0.31 -31.00 -25.53
CA THR A 558 0.48 -32.10 -26.08
C THR A 558 1.90 -31.59 -26.33
N LYS A 559 2.90 -32.22 -25.71
CA LYS A 559 4.30 -32.01 -26.08
C LYS A 559 4.59 -32.76 -27.38
N VAL A 560 5.20 -32.12 -28.35
CA VAL A 560 5.56 -32.71 -29.64
C VAL A 560 7.04 -32.44 -29.88
N MET A 561 7.79 -33.48 -30.29
CA MET A 561 9.16 -33.30 -30.75
C MET A 561 9.16 -32.99 -32.26
N ARG A 562 9.86 -31.94 -32.65
CA ARG A 562 10.10 -31.62 -34.05
C ARG A 562 11.53 -31.10 -34.20
N ASP A 563 12.26 -31.71 -35.09
CA ASP A 563 13.68 -31.34 -35.39
C ASP A 563 14.58 -31.30 -34.13
N GLY A 564 14.41 -32.27 -33.21
CA GLY A 564 15.18 -32.36 -31.97
C GLY A 564 14.82 -31.35 -30.88
N GLN A 565 13.69 -30.62 -31.05
CA GLN A 565 13.20 -29.67 -30.04
C GLN A 565 11.85 -30.12 -29.48
N VAL A 566 11.71 -30.04 -28.16
CA VAL A 566 10.41 -30.24 -27.49
C VAL A 566 9.53 -29.01 -27.72
N LEU A 567 8.37 -29.21 -28.34
CA LEU A 567 7.36 -28.19 -28.58
C LEU A 567 6.10 -28.53 -27.81
N ILE A 568 5.37 -27.50 -27.41
CA ILE A 568 4.08 -27.62 -26.72
C ILE A 568 2.97 -27.33 -27.75
N MET A 569 2.08 -28.28 -28.00
CA MET A 569 0.89 -28.06 -28.81
C MET A 569 -0.31 -27.70 -27.90
N ARG A 570 -0.91 -26.54 -28.13
CA ARG A 570 -2.09 -26.07 -27.41
C ARG A 570 -3.06 -25.43 -28.39
N GLY A 571 -4.30 -25.94 -28.44
CA GLY A 571 -5.33 -25.41 -29.36
C GLY A 571 -4.96 -25.46 -30.84
N GLY A 572 -4.22 -26.51 -31.28
CA GLY A 572 -3.78 -26.69 -32.67
C GLY A 572 -2.56 -25.82 -33.08
N LYS A 573 -1.92 -25.11 -32.16
CA LYS A 573 -0.71 -24.31 -32.38
C LYS A 573 0.45 -24.90 -31.60
N MET A 574 1.66 -24.79 -32.17
CA MET A 574 2.90 -25.27 -31.55
C MET A 574 3.64 -24.10 -30.88
N TYR A 575 4.17 -24.35 -29.71
CA TYR A 575 4.95 -23.39 -28.94
C TYR A 575 6.27 -24.04 -28.50
N ASN A 576 7.34 -23.28 -28.47
CA ASN A 576 8.57 -23.74 -27.83
C ASN A 576 8.42 -23.75 -26.29
N LEU A 577 9.41 -24.28 -25.57
CA LEU A 577 9.39 -24.32 -24.08
C LEU A 577 9.36 -22.95 -23.41
N GLN A 578 9.66 -21.87 -24.17
CA GLN A 578 9.57 -20.49 -23.72
C GLN A 578 8.19 -19.87 -24.04
N GLY A 579 7.22 -20.64 -24.54
CA GLY A 579 5.87 -20.16 -24.85
C GLY A 579 5.76 -19.37 -26.16
N VAL A 580 6.80 -19.37 -27.00
CA VAL A 580 6.78 -18.70 -28.32
C VAL A 580 6.15 -19.61 -29.35
N GLU A 581 5.12 -19.14 -30.10
CA GLU A 581 4.49 -19.90 -31.20
C GLU A 581 5.51 -20.19 -32.30
N VAL A 582 5.71 -21.49 -32.58
CA VAL A 582 6.59 -21.99 -33.65
C VAL A 582 5.73 -22.40 -34.83
N ARG A 583 5.97 -21.81 -35.99
CA ARG A 583 5.21 -22.08 -37.22
C ARG A 583 5.69 -23.34 -37.96
#